data_5571fc4d52c63e3bd3cd4f1bda64d8dc
#
_entry.id   5571fc4d52c63e3bd3cd4f1bda64d8dc
#
_cell.length_a   1.000
_cell.length_b   1.000
_cell.length_c   1.000
_cell.angle_alpha   90.00
_cell.angle_beta   90.00
_cell.angle_gamma   90.00
#
_symmetry.space_group_name_H-M   'P 1'
#
loop_
_entity.id
_entity.type
_entity.pdbx_description
1 polymer ?
#
loop_
_entity_poly.entity_id
_entity_poly.type
_entity_poly.pdbx_seq_one_letter_code
_entity_poly.pdbx_strand_id
1 'polypeptide(L)'
;MKLRFPLLLAATVAFGGPVVAKEKLATAAQRFGGKTEQAESPSFRRHVVPLASKLGCSGRECHGSFQGRGDFQLSLFGYDFGKDHKAITNDSKHRIRVDMDNPAESLFIQKPLKQVKHKGGEIYDEGSWEHNVMLKWIQDGAKLDV
;
A
#
# COMPACT_ATOMS: atom_id res chain seq x y z
N MET A 1 32.77 -11.38 77.15
CA MET A 1 33.20 -11.64 75.82
C MET A 1 31.96 -11.42 74.90
N LYS A 2 31.85 -10.25 74.25
CA LYS A 2 30.66 -9.88 73.39
C LYS A 2 31.05 -10.09 71.94
N LEU A 3 30.50 -11.12 71.33
CA LEU A 3 30.62 -11.35 69.88
C LEU A 3 29.76 -10.32 69.08
N ARG A 4 30.42 -9.50 68.31
CA ARG A 4 29.74 -8.61 67.28
C ARG A 4 29.70 -9.31 65.92
N PHE A 5 28.51 -9.66 65.48
CA PHE A 5 28.30 -10.10 64.04
C PHE A 5 28.26 -8.90 63.19
N PRO A 6 28.93 -8.87 62.00
CA PRO A 6 28.78 -7.83 61.04
C PRO A 6 27.50 -8.09 60.17
N LEU A 7 26.69 -7.05 60.07
CA LEU A 7 25.51 -7.02 59.26
C LEU A 7 25.96 -6.88 57.77
N LEU A 8 25.81 -7.93 56.98
CA LEU A 8 26.03 -7.88 55.52
C LEU A 8 24.84 -7.16 54.88
N LEU A 9 25.09 -5.96 54.34
CA LEU A 9 24.15 -5.23 53.53
C LEU A 9 24.18 -5.84 52.13
N ALA A 10 23.13 -6.55 51.71
CA ALA A 10 22.96 -7.05 50.36
C ALA A 10 22.47 -5.89 49.48
N ALA A 11 23.33 -5.40 48.58
CA ALA A 11 22.95 -4.41 47.57
C ALA A 11 22.22 -5.13 46.41
N THR A 12 20.91 -4.93 46.30
CA THR A 12 20.11 -5.37 45.16
C THR A 12 20.35 -4.42 43.97
N VAL A 13 21.10 -4.87 42.98
CA VAL A 13 21.28 -4.17 41.70
C VAL A 13 20.03 -4.42 40.87
N ALA A 14 19.16 -3.41 40.75
CA ALA A 14 18.03 -3.44 39.83
C ALA A 14 18.54 -3.25 38.40
N PHE A 15 18.55 -4.31 37.63
CA PHE A 15 18.74 -4.25 36.14
C PHE A 15 17.47 -3.73 35.48
N GLY A 16 17.26 -2.41 35.54
CA GLY A 16 16.29 -1.71 34.70
C GLY A 16 16.92 -1.40 33.37
N GLY A 17 16.88 -2.34 32.42
CA GLY A 17 17.22 -2.04 31.00
C GLY A 17 16.24 -1.01 30.42
N PRO A 18 16.67 -0.15 29.48
CA PRO A 18 15.77 0.81 28.85
C PRO A 18 14.66 0.06 28.13
N VAL A 19 13.40 0.29 28.53
CA VAL A 19 12.23 -0.13 27.78
C VAL A 19 12.22 0.71 26.52
N VAL A 20 12.70 0.16 25.40
CA VAL A 20 12.58 0.80 24.08
C VAL A 20 11.10 0.81 23.75
N ALA A 21 10.47 1.97 23.89
CA ALA A 21 9.10 2.18 23.46
C ALA A 21 9.02 1.83 21.97
N LYS A 22 8.16 0.85 21.63
CA LYS A 22 7.94 0.42 20.25
C LYS A 22 7.32 1.60 19.51
N GLU A 23 8.11 2.27 18.65
CA GLU A 23 7.65 3.40 17.86
C GLU A 23 6.44 2.96 17.02
N LYS A 24 5.34 3.69 17.15
CA LYS A 24 4.11 3.38 16.43
C LYS A 24 4.34 3.70 14.96
N LEU A 25 4.36 2.68 14.10
CA LEU A 25 4.49 2.86 12.66
C LEU A 25 3.39 3.79 12.13
N ALA A 26 3.79 4.77 11.32
CA ALA A 26 2.86 5.66 10.65
C ALA A 26 1.92 4.88 9.73
N THR A 27 0.64 5.24 9.73
CA THR A 27 -0.36 4.65 8.84
C THR A 27 -0.08 5.02 7.38
N ALA A 28 -0.63 4.27 6.41
CA ALA A 28 -0.50 4.60 4.99
C ALA A 28 -1.03 6.02 4.70
N ALA A 29 -2.15 6.42 5.30
CA ALA A 29 -2.69 7.77 5.17
C ALA A 29 -1.71 8.86 5.66
N GLN A 30 -0.98 8.61 6.75
CA GLN A 30 0.05 9.55 7.25
C GLN A 30 1.29 9.59 6.34
N ARG A 31 1.68 8.44 5.77
CA ARG A 31 2.88 8.32 4.92
C ARG A 31 2.65 8.88 3.52
N PHE A 32 1.45 8.72 2.96
CA PHE A 32 1.10 9.09 1.58
C PHE A 32 0.10 10.24 1.48
N GLY A 33 -0.38 10.79 2.61
CA GLY A 33 -1.32 11.92 2.63
C GLY A 33 -0.72 13.29 2.29
N GLY A 34 0.61 13.38 2.18
CA GLY A 34 1.34 14.60 1.80
C GLY A 34 1.57 14.72 0.29
N LYS A 35 2.47 15.63 -0.10
CA LYS A 35 2.88 15.79 -1.51
C LYS A 35 3.56 14.51 -2.00
N THR A 36 3.16 14.03 -3.16
CA THR A 36 3.67 12.79 -3.79
C THR A 36 5.18 12.78 -3.99
N GLU A 37 5.79 13.93 -4.23
CA GLU A 37 7.25 14.08 -4.45
C GLU A 37 8.09 13.73 -3.22
N GLN A 38 7.53 13.85 -2.03
CA GLN A 38 8.21 13.59 -0.75
C GLN A 38 7.84 12.23 -0.14
N ALA A 39 6.88 11.53 -0.73
CA ALA A 39 6.45 10.23 -0.25
C ALA A 39 7.49 9.16 -0.58
N GLU A 40 7.61 8.16 0.29
CA GLU A 40 8.38 6.95 -0.03
C GLU A 40 7.81 6.25 -1.26
N SER A 41 8.62 5.42 -1.93
CA SER A 41 8.15 4.62 -3.06
C SER A 41 7.16 3.55 -2.58
N PRO A 42 5.91 3.52 -3.08
CA PRO A 42 4.94 2.51 -2.66
C PRO A 42 5.33 1.12 -3.15
N SER A 43 5.28 0.12 -2.24
CA SER A 43 5.41 -1.29 -2.56
C SER A 43 4.14 -1.79 -3.23
N PHE A 44 4.26 -2.51 -4.34
CA PHE A 44 3.11 -3.13 -5.01
C PHE A 44 2.38 -4.11 -4.09
N ARG A 45 3.14 -5.00 -3.44
CA ARG A 45 2.60 -6.06 -2.58
C ARG A 45 2.03 -5.54 -1.25
N ARG A 46 2.64 -4.49 -0.66
CA ARG A 46 2.26 -3.99 0.67
C ARG A 46 1.29 -2.82 0.65
N HIS A 47 1.27 -2.06 -0.46
CA HIS A 47 0.47 -0.85 -0.56
C HIS A 47 -0.55 -0.91 -1.68
N VAL A 48 -0.13 -1.14 -2.95
CA VAL A 48 -1.02 -1.06 -4.12
C VAL A 48 -2.08 -2.16 -4.10
N VAL A 49 -1.69 -3.43 -3.98
CA VAL A 49 -2.64 -4.55 -4.01
C VAL A 49 -3.58 -4.55 -2.80
N PRO A 50 -3.10 -4.40 -1.55
CA PRO A 50 -4.01 -4.33 -0.40
C PRO A 50 -4.97 -3.14 -0.48
N LEU A 51 -4.51 -1.99 -1.00
CA LEU A 51 -5.37 -0.83 -1.19
C LEU A 51 -6.43 -1.10 -2.26
N ALA A 52 -6.04 -1.62 -3.43
CA ALA A 52 -6.99 -2.00 -4.48
C ALA A 52 -8.03 -3.01 -3.99
N SER A 53 -7.62 -3.96 -3.16
CA SER A 53 -8.54 -4.95 -2.53
C SER A 53 -9.49 -4.28 -1.54
N LYS A 54 -8.98 -3.41 -0.67
CA LYS A 54 -9.78 -2.64 0.29
C LYS A 54 -10.81 -1.75 -0.40
N LEU A 55 -10.45 -1.16 -1.52
CA LEU A 55 -11.31 -0.31 -2.35
C LEU A 55 -12.30 -1.12 -3.22
N GLY A 56 -12.25 -2.45 -3.17
CA GLY A 56 -13.16 -3.34 -3.89
C GLY A 56 -12.77 -3.62 -5.35
N CYS A 57 -11.64 -3.08 -5.83
CA CYS A 57 -11.21 -3.26 -7.23
C CYS A 57 -11.04 -4.74 -7.61
N SER A 58 -10.45 -5.55 -6.73
CA SER A 58 -10.24 -6.99 -6.91
C SER A 58 -11.38 -7.86 -6.33
N GLY A 59 -12.50 -7.23 -5.96
CA GLY A 59 -13.70 -7.95 -5.51
C GLY A 59 -14.42 -8.65 -6.67
N ARG A 60 -15.30 -9.63 -6.31
CA ARG A 60 -16.09 -10.43 -7.28
C ARG A 60 -16.94 -9.57 -8.21
N GLU A 61 -17.52 -8.49 -7.69
CA GLU A 61 -18.39 -7.59 -8.47
C GLU A 61 -17.63 -6.66 -9.41
N CYS A 62 -16.31 -6.58 -9.26
CA CYS A 62 -15.42 -5.75 -10.04
C CYS A 62 -14.45 -6.61 -10.87
N HIS A 63 -13.16 -6.36 -10.76
CA HIS A 63 -12.15 -7.00 -11.60
C HIS A 63 -11.68 -8.36 -11.08
N GLY A 64 -12.05 -8.76 -9.85
CA GLY A 64 -11.76 -10.08 -9.27
C GLY A 64 -12.72 -11.19 -9.69
N SER A 65 -13.71 -10.92 -10.56
CA SER A 65 -14.59 -11.94 -11.13
C SER A 65 -13.83 -12.86 -12.08
N PHE A 66 -14.39 -14.03 -12.35
CA PHE A 66 -13.76 -15.04 -13.22
C PHE A 66 -13.36 -14.52 -14.60
N GLN A 67 -14.17 -13.62 -15.18
CA GLN A 67 -13.88 -12.99 -16.48
C GLN A 67 -13.32 -11.57 -16.35
N GLY A 68 -13.23 -11.01 -15.14
CA GLY A 68 -12.94 -9.61 -14.95
C GLY A 68 -14.05 -8.68 -15.45
N ARG A 69 -13.78 -7.41 -15.57
CA ARG A 69 -14.68 -6.42 -16.21
C ARG A 69 -13.91 -5.49 -17.13
N GLY A 70 -14.43 -5.28 -18.32
CA GLY A 70 -13.83 -4.36 -19.30
C GLY A 70 -12.43 -4.80 -19.74
N ASP A 71 -12.25 -6.09 -19.99
CA ASP A 71 -10.99 -6.73 -20.39
C ASP A 71 -9.86 -6.55 -19.35
N PHE A 72 -10.25 -6.31 -18.11
CA PHE A 72 -9.34 -6.19 -16.97
C PHE A 72 -9.73 -7.18 -15.88
N GLN A 73 -8.87 -8.13 -15.62
CA GLN A 73 -9.05 -9.15 -14.59
C GLN A 73 -7.92 -9.08 -13.59
N LEU A 74 -8.28 -8.98 -12.32
CA LEU A 74 -7.38 -9.15 -11.17
C LEU A 74 -7.63 -10.49 -10.49
N SER A 75 -6.68 -10.95 -9.71
CA SER A 75 -6.91 -12.05 -8.80
C SER A 75 -7.92 -11.65 -7.71
N LEU A 76 -8.78 -12.59 -7.32
CA LEU A 76 -9.79 -12.32 -6.30
C LEU A 76 -9.11 -11.92 -4.98
N PHE A 77 -9.42 -10.72 -4.48
CA PHE A 77 -8.82 -10.11 -3.29
C PHE A 77 -7.29 -9.94 -3.35
N GLY A 78 -6.69 -9.97 -4.54
CA GLY A 78 -5.26 -9.69 -4.70
C GLY A 78 -4.34 -10.80 -4.21
N TYR A 79 -4.73 -12.08 -4.33
CA TYR A 79 -3.91 -13.20 -3.85
C TYR A 79 -2.71 -13.52 -4.74
N ASP A 80 -2.75 -13.13 -6.03
CA ASP A 80 -1.68 -13.39 -7.01
C ASP A 80 -1.05 -12.09 -7.51
N PHE A 81 -0.01 -11.65 -6.83
CA PHE A 81 0.69 -10.40 -7.13
C PHE A 81 1.30 -10.38 -8.54
N GLY A 82 1.81 -11.52 -9.01
CA GLY A 82 2.44 -11.59 -10.33
C GLY A 82 1.41 -11.44 -11.45
N LYS A 83 0.25 -12.12 -11.32
CA LYS A 83 -0.88 -11.98 -12.23
C LYS A 83 -1.42 -10.56 -12.23
N ASP A 84 -1.63 -9.99 -11.04
CA ASP A 84 -2.20 -8.65 -10.89
C ASP A 84 -1.27 -7.58 -11.45
N HIS A 85 0.02 -7.68 -11.19
CA HIS A 85 1.00 -6.77 -11.75
C HIS A 85 0.98 -6.80 -13.29
N LYS A 86 1.03 -8.00 -13.89
CA LYS A 86 0.93 -8.16 -15.35
C LYS A 86 -0.38 -7.61 -15.90
N ALA A 87 -1.50 -7.85 -15.22
CA ALA A 87 -2.80 -7.35 -15.65
C ALA A 87 -2.87 -5.82 -15.63
N ILE A 88 -2.19 -5.17 -14.68
CA ILE A 88 -2.16 -3.72 -14.56
C ILE A 88 -1.19 -3.09 -15.56
N THR A 89 0.03 -3.65 -15.70
CA THR A 89 1.13 -3.04 -16.47
C THR A 89 1.16 -3.45 -17.93
N ASN A 90 0.58 -4.58 -18.32
CA ASN A 90 0.52 -4.96 -19.72
C ASN A 90 -0.57 -4.20 -20.44
N ASP A 91 -0.22 -3.65 -21.60
CA ASP A 91 -1.20 -3.10 -22.52
C ASP A 91 -2.17 -4.20 -22.98
N SER A 92 -3.43 -4.02 -22.69
CA SER A 92 -4.44 -4.70 -23.46
C SER A 92 -4.53 -4.03 -24.84
N LYS A 93 -4.73 -4.80 -25.87
CA LYS A 93 -4.71 -4.45 -27.32
C LYS A 93 -5.31 -3.08 -27.71
N HIS A 94 -5.92 -2.34 -26.80
CA HIS A 94 -6.63 -1.09 -27.11
C HIS A 94 -6.59 -0.04 -25.99
N ARG A 95 -5.88 -0.25 -24.85
CA ARG A 95 -5.92 0.71 -23.72
C ARG A 95 -4.65 0.64 -22.88
N ILE A 96 -3.98 1.75 -22.77
CA ILE A 96 -2.85 1.95 -21.84
C ILE A 96 -3.43 2.03 -20.43
N ARG A 97 -3.26 0.97 -19.63
CA ARG A 97 -3.67 0.98 -18.20
C ARG A 97 -2.72 1.76 -17.34
N VAL A 98 -1.44 1.64 -17.64
CA VAL A 98 -0.35 2.37 -16.96
C VAL A 98 0.46 3.07 -18.05
N ASP A 99 0.47 4.39 -17.99
CA ASP A 99 1.28 5.26 -18.84
C ASP A 99 2.47 5.74 -18.01
N MET A 100 3.67 5.33 -18.38
CA MET A 100 4.89 5.69 -17.67
C MET A 100 5.39 7.09 -18.00
N ASP A 101 5.04 7.59 -19.18
CA ASP A 101 5.42 8.92 -19.63
C ASP A 101 4.48 9.98 -19.04
N ASN A 102 3.20 9.63 -18.89
CA ASN A 102 2.16 10.48 -18.32
C ASN A 102 1.36 9.72 -17.24
N PRO A 103 1.92 9.48 -16.05
CA PRO A 103 1.32 8.62 -15.03
C PRO A 103 -0.13 8.98 -14.64
N ALA A 104 -0.47 10.28 -14.62
CA ALA A 104 -1.83 10.74 -14.33
C ALA A 104 -2.84 10.38 -15.43
N GLU A 105 -2.40 10.18 -16.67
CA GLU A 105 -3.24 9.77 -17.79
C GLU A 105 -3.51 8.25 -17.83
N SER A 106 -2.89 7.50 -16.95
CA SER A 106 -3.12 6.07 -16.79
C SER A 106 -4.59 5.77 -16.53
N LEU A 107 -5.18 4.81 -17.25
CA LEU A 107 -6.55 4.35 -16.95
C LEU A 107 -6.68 3.79 -15.55
N PHE A 108 -5.59 3.28 -14.97
CA PHE A 108 -5.52 2.81 -13.59
C PHE A 108 -5.71 3.96 -12.56
N ILE A 109 -5.45 5.21 -12.97
CA ILE A 109 -5.69 6.44 -12.19
C ILE A 109 -7.03 7.07 -12.57
N GLN A 110 -7.26 7.34 -13.86
CA GLN A 110 -8.42 8.10 -14.32
C GLN A 110 -9.76 7.42 -14.04
N LYS A 111 -9.82 6.08 -14.10
CA LYS A 111 -11.07 5.34 -13.85
C LYS A 111 -11.54 5.42 -12.40
N PRO A 112 -10.70 5.18 -11.39
CA PRO A 112 -11.09 5.36 -9.99
C PRO A 112 -11.46 6.80 -9.63
N LEU A 113 -10.85 7.80 -10.26
CA LEU A 113 -11.21 9.22 -10.13
C LEU A 113 -12.47 9.62 -10.93
N LYS A 114 -13.02 8.67 -11.71
CA LYS A 114 -14.17 8.93 -12.61
C LYS A 114 -13.93 10.05 -13.63
N GLN A 115 -12.69 10.39 -13.92
CA GLN A 115 -12.32 11.32 -14.99
C GLN A 115 -12.68 10.75 -16.38
N VAL A 116 -12.74 9.42 -16.48
CA VAL A 116 -13.29 8.70 -17.64
C VAL A 116 -14.40 7.75 -17.17
N LYS A 117 -15.23 7.27 -18.13
CA LYS A 117 -16.37 6.40 -17.82
C LYS A 117 -15.93 5.15 -17.05
N HIS A 118 -16.40 5.00 -15.82
CA HIS A 118 -16.17 3.87 -14.92
C HIS A 118 -17.48 3.38 -14.33
N LYS A 119 -17.83 2.10 -14.58
CA LYS A 119 -19.06 1.50 -14.05
C LYS A 119 -19.03 1.31 -12.53
N GLY A 120 -17.83 1.21 -11.93
CA GLY A 120 -17.64 1.14 -10.49
C GLY A 120 -17.86 2.47 -9.76
N GLY A 121 -18.08 3.57 -10.51
CA GLY A 121 -18.20 4.90 -9.94
C GLY A 121 -16.86 5.54 -9.59
N GLU A 122 -16.91 6.57 -8.78
CA GLU A 122 -15.75 7.18 -8.14
C GLU A 122 -15.34 6.34 -6.94
N ILE A 123 -14.06 6.07 -6.82
CA ILE A 123 -13.50 5.18 -5.79
C ILE A 123 -12.74 5.97 -4.74
N TYR A 124 -12.04 7.02 -5.15
CA TYR A 124 -11.31 7.94 -4.30
C TYR A 124 -11.17 9.32 -4.95
N ASP A 125 -10.93 10.33 -4.14
CA ASP A 125 -10.74 11.71 -4.60
C ASP A 125 -9.31 11.96 -5.09
N GLU A 126 -9.18 12.90 -6.02
CA GLU A 126 -7.87 13.40 -6.44
C GLU A 126 -7.13 14.05 -5.26
N GLY A 127 -5.85 13.76 -5.12
CA GLY A 127 -5.03 14.23 -4.00
C GLY A 127 -5.25 13.47 -2.68
N SER A 128 -6.20 12.52 -2.60
CA SER A 128 -6.31 11.63 -1.45
C SER A 128 -5.06 10.75 -1.28
N TRP A 129 -4.85 10.19 -0.11
CA TRP A 129 -3.71 9.31 0.11
C TRP A 129 -3.79 8.02 -0.74
N GLU A 130 -5.00 7.56 -1.05
CA GLU A 130 -5.26 6.44 -1.96
C GLU A 130 -4.78 6.77 -3.38
N HIS A 131 -5.17 7.94 -3.89
CA HIS A 131 -4.71 8.45 -5.16
C HIS A 131 -3.18 8.56 -5.19
N ASN A 132 -2.59 9.15 -4.14
CA ASN A 132 -1.16 9.36 -4.04
C ASN A 132 -0.36 8.05 -4.06
N VAL A 133 -0.85 6.99 -3.39
CA VAL A 133 -0.23 5.65 -3.44
C VAL A 133 -0.19 5.12 -4.88
N MET A 134 -1.33 5.17 -5.58
CA MET A 134 -1.44 4.61 -6.92
C MET A 134 -0.60 5.40 -7.92
N LEU A 135 -0.71 6.73 -7.89
CA LEU A 135 0.02 7.62 -8.78
C LEU A 135 1.54 7.53 -8.55
N LYS A 136 1.98 7.61 -7.30
CA LYS A 136 3.40 7.53 -6.94
C LYS A 136 4.03 6.19 -7.36
N TRP A 137 3.30 5.08 -7.20
CA TRP A 137 3.77 3.78 -7.65
C TRP A 137 4.04 3.77 -9.16
N ILE A 138 3.18 4.40 -9.97
CA ILE A 138 3.40 4.51 -11.43
C ILE A 138 4.59 5.41 -11.71
N GLN A 139 4.66 6.59 -11.08
CA GLN A 139 5.77 7.54 -11.21
C GLN A 139 7.13 6.91 -10.90
N ASP A 140 7.18 5.98 -9.95
CA ASP A 140 8.39 5.24 -9.57
C ASP A 140 8.65 4.00 -10.45
N GLY A 141 7.95 3.88 -11.57
CA GLY A 141 8.18 2.85 -12.59
C GLY A 141 7.31 1.61 -12.42
N ALA A 142 6.21 1.67 -11.68
CA ALA A 142 5.21 0.60 -11.50
C ALA A 142 5.82 -0.78 -11.23
N LYS A 143 6.82 -0.85 -10.36
CA LYS A 143 7.64 -2.06 -10.12
C LYS A 143 6.87 -3.11 -9.33
N LEU A 144 7.10 -4.38 -9.67
CA LEU A 144 6.78 -5.52 -8.81
C LEU A 144 7.95 -5.72 -7.84
N ASP A 145 7.70 -5.46 -6.57
CA ASP A 145 8.65 -5.77 -5.51
C ASP A 145 8.59 -7.25 -5.10
N VAL A 146 9.70 -7.81 -4.70
CA VAL A 146 9.86 -9.19 -4.24
C VAL A 146 9.65 -9.33 -2.74
#